data_a8e58ffee949e860a284c228ec36d849
#
_entry.id   a8e58ffee949e860a284c228ec36d849
#
_cell.length_a   1.000
_cell.length_b   1.000
_cell.length_c   1.000
_cell.angle_alpha   90.00
_cell.angle_beta   90.00
_cell.angle_gamma   90.00
#
_symmetry.space_group_name_H-M   'P 1'
#
loop_
_entity.id
_entity.type
_entity.pdbx_description
1 polymer ?
#
loop_
_entity_poly.entity_id
_entity_poly.type
_entity_poly.pdbx_seq_one_letter_code
_entity_poly.pdbx_strand_id
1 'polypeptide(L)'
;MKVSEISAKSVLVKSNLPASDYVANAYTGCPHKCRYCYASFMKRFTGHEEEWGTFIDVKSYESMKLPKNLAGKTVLLSSVTDPYNPYEAKYRKSREILGLLSGTGAHIEILSKSDLILKDIDLLKTIPDLSVGISLNTLDDNFRRDMEPGAPSVQRRLNALETLHSEGIKTYTFISPIFPHITDIRAIIDRVSPYSDMICFENLNLRGTAKKDILKYISEAYPQYLRAYQNIYLKGDMSYWKSLEDEIHKLSEKSAVPLVSYFYHSKIKKGGKNHD
;
A
#
# COMPACT_ATOMS: atom_id res chain seq x y z
N MET A 1 -7.94 14.48 -15.30
CA MET A 1 -8.36 13.87 -14.02
C MET A 1 -9.75 14.39 -13.69
N LYS A 2 -10.75 13.52 -13.61
CA LYS A 2 -12.10 13.87 -13.15
C LYS A 2 -12.13 13.82 -11.63
N VAL A 3 -12.69 14.83 -11.00
CA VAL A 3 -12.83 14.95 -9.54
C VAL A 3 -14.30 15.09 -9.23
N SER A 4 -14.82 14.24 -8.36
CA SER A 4 -16.22 14.29 -7.91
C SER A 4 -16.27 14.27 -6.39
N GLU A 5 -17.26 14.89 -5.80
CA GLU A 5 -17.58 14.73 -4.38
C GLU A 5 -18.78 13.80 -4.25
N ILE A 6 -18.65 12.79 -3.41
CA ILE A 6 -19.69 11.77 -3.23
C ILE A 6 -20.05 11.60 -1.76
N SER A 7 -21.31 11.23 -1.50
CA SER A 7 -21.75 10.87 -0.16
C SER A 7 -21.41 9.42 0.17
N ALA A 8 -21.00 9.16 1.40
CA ALA A 8 -20.76 7.85 1.95
C ALA A 8 -21.44 7.71 3.33
N LYS A 9 -22.03 6.54 3.60
CA LYS A 9 -22.85 6.31 4.81
C LYS A 9 -22.05 6.40 6.11
N SER A 10 -20.80 5.94 6.11
CA SER A 10 -19.99 5.85 7.32
C SER A 10 -18.50 5.99 7.02
N VAL A 11 -17.76 6.51 8.00
CA VAL A 11 -16.30 6.69 7.93
C VAL A 11 -15.58 5.33 7.91
N LEU A 12 -15.98 4.42 8.79
CA LEU A 12 -15.40 3.09 8.93
C LEU A 12 -16.30 2.01 8.33
N VAL A 13 -15.68 1.08 7.63
CA VAL A 13 -16.30 -0.17 7.18
C VAL A 13 -15.54 -1.36 7.72
N LYS A 14 -16.23 -2.47 8.02
CA LYS A 14 -15.56 -3.71 8.44
C LYS A 14 -14.60 -4.18 7.33
N SER A 15 -13.41 -4.56 7.73
CA SER A 15 -12.40 -5.07 6.83
C SER A 15 -12.58 -6.57 6.58
N ASN A 16 -12.27 -6.99 5.35
CA ASN A 16 -12.04 -8.39 5.00
C ASN A 16 -10.54 -8.70 4.84
N LEU A 17 -9.67 -7.73 5.13
CA LEU A 17 -8.22 -7.93 5.10
C LEU A 17 -7.78 -8.62 6.39
N PRO A 18 -6.82 -9.57 6.32
CA PRO A 18 -6.40 -10.34 7.50
C PRO A 18 -5.85 -9.47 8.64
N ALA A 19 -5.17 -8.37 8.30
CA ALA A 19 -4.44 -7.54 9.26
C ALA A 19 -5.26 -6.38 9.86
N SER A 20 -6.54 -6.19 9.48
CA SER A 20 -7.32 -5.06 9.98
C SER A 20 -8.77 -5.42 10.29
N ASP A 21 -9.33 -4.84 11.37
CA ASP A 21 -10.74 -4.99 11.73
C ASP A 21 -11.62 -4.02 10.92
N TYR A 22 -11.12 -2.82 10.66
CA TYR A 22 -11.82 -1.75 9.94
C TYR A 22 -10.93 -1.10 8.89
N VAL A 23 -11.57 -0.50 7.91
CA VAL A 23 -10.92 0.35 6.91
C VAL A 23 -11.64 1.68 6.81
N ALA A 24 -10.87 2.77 6.74
CA ALA A 24 -11.35 4.11 6.45
C ALA A 24 -10.86 4.54 5.05
N ASN A 25 -11.75 4.58 4.07
CA ASN A 25 -11.41 4.99 2.70
C ASN A 25 -11.93 6.39 2.43
N ALA A 26 -11.08 7.40 2.57
CA ALA A 26 -11.39 8.81 2.31
C ALA A 26 -11.73 9.11 0.85
N TYR A 27 -11.19 8.30 -0.06
CA TYR A 27 -11.31 8.49 -1.49
C TYR A 27 -11.69 7.19 -2.19
N THR A 28 -12.14 7.31 -3.46
CA THR A 28 -12.25 6.21 -4.41
C THR A 28 -11.58 6.62 -5.73
N GLY A 29 -10.83 5.73 -6.36
CA GLY A 29 -9.89 6.10 -7.41
C GLY A 29 -8.54 6.52 -6.83
N CYS A 30 -7.47 6.46 -7.64
CA CYS A 30 -6.12 6.78 -7.17
C CYS A 30 -5.28 7.40 -8.29
N PRO A 31 -4.89 8.69 -8.13
CA PRO A 31 -4.09 9.40 -9.14
C PRO A 31 -2.66 8.87 -9.31
N HIS A 32 -2.18 8.00 -8.43
CA HIS A 32 -0.87 7.35 -8.60
C HIS A 32 -0.80 6.48 -9.86
N LYS A 33 -1.94 5.99 -10.34
CA LYS A 33 -2.08 5.32 -11.64
C LYS A 33 -1.11 4.13 -11.81
N CYS A 34 -0.86 3.38 -10.75
CA CYS A 34 0.02 2.23 -10.78
C CYS A 34 -0.48 1.17 -11.77
N ARG A 35 0.37 0.70 -12.69
CA ARG A 35 0.01 -0.25 -13.74
C ARG A 35 -0.41 -1.62 -13.20
N TYR A 36 0.10 -1.99 -12.05
CA TYR A 36 -0.19 -3.26 -11.36
C TYR A 36 -1.35 -3.16 -10.35
N CYS A 37 -2.05 -2.02 -10.26
CA CYS A 37 -2.98 -1.74 -9.18
C CYS A 37 -4.12 -2.77 -9.10
N TYR A 38 -4.15 -3.53 -8.02
CA TYR A 38 -5.23 -4.48 -7.77
C TYR A 38 -6.57 -3.78 -7.55
N ALA A 39 -6.57 -2.56 -6.99
CA ALA A 39 -7.78 -1.82 -6.67
C ALA A 39 -8.57 -1.33 -7.91
N SER A 40 -8.02 -1.51 -9.11
CA SER A 40 -8.72 -1.19 -10.36
C SER A 40 -10.08 -1.89 -10.50
N PHE A 41 -10.29 -3.03 -9.82
CA PHE A 41 -11.58 -3.72 -9.77
C PHE A 41 -12.69 -2.86 -9.15
N MET A 42 -12.33 -1.88 -8.31
CA MET A 42 -13.28 -0.97 -7.67
C MET A 42 -14.05 -0.10 -8.65
N LYS A 43 -13.48 0.16 -9.84
CA LYS A 43 -14.15 0.94 -10.89
C LYS A 43 -15.58 0.45 -11.15
N ARG A 44 -15.83 -0.86 -11.16
CA ARG A 44 -17.15 -1.47 -11.39
C ARG A 44 -18.23 -1.04 -10.40
N PHE A 45 -17.84 -0.47 -9.25
CA PHE A 45 -18.76 -0.02 -8.22
C PHE A 45 -18.91 1.51 -8.18
N THR A 46 -18.30 2.25 -9.10
CA THR A 46 -18.24 3.71 -9.05
C THR A 46 -19.15 4.39 -10.07
N GLY A 47 -19.63 3.69 -11.08
CA GLY A 47 -20.35 4.29 -12.21
C GLY A 47 -19.49 5.13 -13.16
N HIS A 48 -18.17 5.22 -12.94
CA HIS A 48 -17.26 5.94 -13.81
C HIS A 48 -17.01 5.21 -15.14
N GLU A 49 -17.09 5.94 -16.24
CA GLU A 49 -16.65 5.47 -17.56
C GLU A 49 -15.13 5.63 -17.74
N GLU A 50 -14.55 6.62 -17.05
CA GLU A 50 -13.12 6.92 -17.06
C GLU A 50 -12.29 5.72 -16.60
N GLU A 51 -11.06 5.60 -17.11
CA GLU A 51 -10.12 4.57 -16.70
C GLU A 51 -9.70 4.74 -15.23
N TRP A 52 -9.42 3.62 -14.55
CA TRP A 52 -8.85 3.66 -13.20
C TRP A 52 -7.53 4.45 -13.20
N GLY A 53 -7.41 5.37 -12.23
CA GLY A 53 -6.28 6.28 -12.14
C GLY A 53 -6.48 7.61 -12.87
N THR A 54 -7.62 7.82 -13.56
CA THR A 54 -7.96 9.08 -14.23
C THR A 54 -9.16 9.81 -13.60
N PHE A 55 -9.70 9.26 -12.52
CA PHE A 55 -10.72 9.89 -11.68
C PHE A 55 -10.40 9.74 -10.20
N ILE A 56 -11.00 10.60 -9.38
CA ILE A 56 -11.01 10.49 -7.93
C ILE A 56 -12.33 11.03 -7.38
N ASP A 57 -12.95 10.25 -6.50
CA ASP A 57 -14.10 10.67 -5.72
C ASP A 57 -13.64 11.00 -4.31
N VAL A 58 -13.97 12.20 -3.87
CA VAL A 58 -13.74 12.69 -2.51
C VAL A 58 -14.98 12.41 -1.67
N LYS A 59 -14.83 11.70 -0.57
CA LYS A 59 -15.99 11.31 0.25
C LYS A 59 -16.36 12.36 1.28
N SER A 60 -17.66 12.68 1.31
CA SER A 60 -18.34 13.32 2.43
C SER A 60 -19.15 12.25 3.16
N TYR A 61 -19.19 12.32 4.49
CA TYR A 61 -19.86 11.28 5.27
C TYR A 61 -21.17 11.79 5.85
N GLU A 62 -22.25 11.01 5.64
CA GLU A 62 -23.58 11.29 6.23
C GLU A 62 -23.52 11.18 7.76
N SER A 63 -22.64 10.34 8.27
CA SER A 63 -22.42 10.16 9.68
C SER A 63 -20.93 10.03 9.99
N MET A 64 -20.45 10.89 10.89
CA MET A 64 -19.10 10.82 11.47
C MET A 64 -19.03 9.94 12.72
N LYS A 65 -20.11 9.18 13.03
CA LYS A 65 -20.15 8.28 14.17
C LYS A 65 -19.23 7.09 13.97
N LEU A 66 -18.38 6.85 14.95
CA LEU A 66 -17.52 5.67 15.03
C LEU A 66 -18.22 4.52 15.76
N PRO A 67 -17.80 3.26 15.54
CA PRO A 67 -18.20 2.14 16.38
C PRO A 67 -17.88 2.41 17.86
N LYS A 68 -18.73 1.95 18.76
CA LYS A 68 -18.62 2.25 20.22
C LYS A 68 -17.35 1.70 20.88
N ASN A 69 -16.76 0.64 20.33
CA ASN A 69 -15.57 0.00 20.91
C ASN A 69 -14.52 -0.23 19.82
N LEU A 70 -13.60 0.71 19.71
CA LEU A 70 -12.45 0.64 18.81
C LEU A 70 -11.14 0.33 19.55
N ALA A 71 -11.13 0.38 20.88
CA ALA A 71 -9.94 0.05 21.66
C ALA A 71 -9.47 -1.38 21.34
N GLY A 72 -8.18 -1.53 21.03
CA GLY A 72 -7.57 -2.79 20.64
C GLY A 72 -8.00 -3.32 19.26
N LYS A 73 -8.69 -2.50 18.45
CA LYS A 73 -9.01 -2.81 17.05
C LYS A 73 -8.02 -2.15 16.12
N THR A 74 -7.71 -2.82 15.02
CA THR A 74 -6.86 -2.26 13.97
C THR A 74 -7.71 -1.56 12.91
N VAL A 75 -7.40 -0.30 12.64
CA VAL A 75 -8.02 0.53 11.60
C VAL A 75 -6.97 0.87 10.53
N LEU A 76 -7.15 0.32 9.34
CA LEU A 76 -6.31 0.66 8.18
C LEU A 76 -6.85 1.93 7.51
N LEU A 77 -6.01 2.94 7.37
CA LEU A 77 -6.34 4.14 6.60
C LEU A 77 -6.11 3.87 5.12
N SER A 78 -7.20 3.64 4.41
CA SER A 78 -7.29 3.31 2.98
C SER A 78 -6.75 1.92 2.59
N SER A 79 -7.60 1.17 1.89
CA SER A 79 -7.23 -0.14 1.33
C SER A 79 -7.28 -0.18 -0.20
N VAL A 80 -7.91 0.79 -0.85
CA VAL A 80 -8.16 0.79 -2.31
C VAL A 80 -7.70 2.07 -2.99
N THR A 81 -7.08 2.98 -2.26
CA THR A 81 -6.48 4.22 -2.75
C THR A 81 -5.31 4.59 -1.85
N ASP A 82 -4.46 5.50 -2.29
CA ASP A 82 -3.46 6.07 -1.39
C ASP A 82 -4.12 7.16 -0.52
N PRO A 83 -4.03 7.08 0.82
CA PRO A 83 -4.64 8.06 1.72
C PRO A 83 -4.03 9.46 1.55
N TYR A 84 -2.77 9.54 1.13
CA TYR A 84 -2.06 10.79 0.87
C TYR A 84 -1.85 11.03 -0.63
N ASN A 85 -2.83 10.65 -1.45
CA ASN A 85 -2.83 11.01 -2.86
C ASN A 85 -2.79 12.53 -3.06
N PRO A 86 -2.43 13.05 -4.24
CA PRO A 86 -2.24 14.50 -4.46
C PRO A 86 -3.43 15.39 -4.05
N TYR A 87 -4.65 14.86 -4.07
CA TYR A 87 -5.85 15.63 -3.68
C TYR A 87 -6.00 15.80 -2.17
N GLU A 88 -5.30 15.00 -1.36
CA GLU A 88 -5.24 15.19 0.09
C GLU A 88 -4.66 16.56 0.46
N ALA A 89 -3.77 17.12 -0.37
CA ALA A 89 -3.25 18.48 -0.17
C ALA A 89 -4.36 19.55 -0.12
N LYS A 90 -5.47 19.34 -0.82
CA LYS A 90 -6.63 20.24 -0.89
C LYS A 90 -7.73 19.83 0.08
N TYR A 91 -8.14 18.56 0.02
CA TYR A 91 -9.37 18.10 0.68
C TYR A 91 -9.17 17.63 2.12
N ARG A 92 -7.96 17.26 2.52
CA ARG A 92 -7.56 16.88 3.88
C ARG A 92 -8.45 15.84 4.55
N LYS A 93 -9.01 14.91 3.77
CA LYS A 93 -9.96 13.91 4.27
C LYS A 93 -9.30 12.83 5.12
N SER A 94 -8.07 12.46 4.81
CA SER A 94 -7.29 11.54 5.63
C SER A 94 -6.98 12.16 7.00
N ARG A 95 -6.58 13.44 7.02
CA ARG A 95 -6.38 14.18 8.26
C ARG A 95 -7.66 14.30 9.09
N GLU A 96 -8.81 14.58 8.46
CA GLU A 96 -10.11 14.63 9.12
C GLU A 96 -10.44 13.31 9.82
N ILE A 97 -10.24 12.19 9.13
CA ILE A 97 -10.46 10.84 9.67
C ILE A 97 -9.50 10.54 10.81
N LEU A 98 -8.21 10.86 10.67
CA LEU A 98 -7.21 10.67 11.71
C LEU A 98 -7.55 11.44 12.98
N GLY A 99 -8.03 12.68 12.85
CA GLY A 99 -8.51 13.47 13.98
C GLY A 99 -9.67 12.82 14.72
N LEU A 100 -10.60 12.17 14.01
CA LEU A 100 -11.70 11.40 14.61
C LEU A 100 -11.23 10.12 15.32
N LEU A 101 -10.19 9.47 14.79
CA LEU A 101 -9.65 8.24 15.33
C LEU A 101 -8.70 8.48 16.52
N SER A 102 -8.15 9.67 16.64
CA SER A 102 -7.30 10.06 17.76
C SER A 102 -8.06 9.89 19.09
N GLY A 103 -7.44 9.21 20.06
CA GLY A 103 -8.05 8.97 21.37
C GLY A 103 -9.07 7.83 21.44
N THR A 104 -9.33 7.11 20.35
CA THR A 104 -10.25 5.95 20.35
C THR A 104 -9.65 4.67 20.96
N GLY A 105 -8.32 4.63 21.17
CA GLY A 105 -7.59 3.43 21.61
C GLY A 105 -7.48 2.36 20.50
N ALA A 106 -7.78 2.69 19.25
CA ALA A 106 -7.52 1.82 18.11
C ALA A 106 -6.04 1.88 17.74
N HIS A 107 -5.49 0.75 17.27
CA HIS A 107 -4.26 0.75 16.49
C HIS A 107 -4.56 1.32 15.09
N ILE A 108 -3.89 2.40 14.71
CA ILE A 108 -4.05 3.02 13.39
C ILE A 108 -2.88 2.62 12.51
N GLU A 109 -3.21 2.05 11.36
CA GLU A 109 -2.22 1.66 10.36
C GLU A 109 -2.40 2.53 9.11
N ILE A 110 -1.31 3.13 8.66
CA ILE A 110 -1.26 3.95 7.44
C ILE A 110 -0.23 3.35 6.50
N LEU A 111 -0.62 3.14 5.24
CA LEU A 111 0.31 2.76 4.18
C LEU A 111 0.18 3.76 3.02
N SER A 112 1.27 4.42 2.66
CA SER A 112 1.29 5.41 1.59
C SER A 112 2.57 5.34 0.73
N LYS A 113 2.47 5.86 -0.49
CA LYS A 113 3.62 6.17 -1.36
C LYS A 113 4.01 7.65 -1.28
N SER A 114 3.29 8.44 -0.50
CA SER A 114 3.32 9.90 -0.61
C SER A 114 4.00 10.57 0.58
N ASP A 115 4.91 11.49 0.28
CA ASP A 115 5.52 12.40 1.25
C ASP A 115 4.56 13.50 1.74
N LEU A 116 3.33 13.60 1.18
CA LEU A 116 2.30 14.49 1.71
C LEU A 116 1.92 14.18 3.16
N ILE A 117 2.15 12.94 3.61
CA ILE A 117 1.92 12.51 5.00
C ILE A 117 2.70 13.38 6.00
N LEU A 118 3.84 13.94 5.60
CA LEU A 118 4.66 14.81 6.46
C LEU A 118 3.93 16.09 6.88
N LYS A 119 2.88 16.51 6.17
CA LYS A 119 2.05 17.67 6.55
C LYS A 119 1.20 17.41 7.79
N ASP A 120 1.08 16.16 8.21
CA ASP A 120 0.23 15.74 9.32
C ASP A 120 1.04 15.20 10.51
N ILE A 121 2.37 15.41 10.54
CA ILE A 121 3.24 14.98 11.65
C ILE A 121 2.72 15.48 13.01
N ASP A 122 2.23 16.71 13.06
CA ASP A 122 1.63 17.31 14.25
C ASP A 122 0.50 16.43 14.83
N LEU A 123 -0.37 15.94 13.98
CA LEU A 123 -1.48 15.06 14.35
C LEU A 123 -1.01 13.62 14.61
N LEU A 124 -0.14 13.09 13.74
CA LEU A 124 0.37 11.71 13.87
C LEU A 124 1.03 11.48 15.23
N LYS A 125 1.79 12.45 15.73
CA LYS A 125 2.43 12.39 17.05
C LYS A 125 1.46 12.37 18.24
N THR A 126 0.20 12.74 18.01
CA THR A 126 -0.83 12.70 19.08
C THR A 126 -1.56 11.36 19.16
N ILE A 127 -1.31 10.43 18.23
CA ILE A 127 -1.95 9.12 18.17
C ILE A 127 -1.04 8.10 18.86
N PRO A 128 -1.43 7.56 20.05
CA PRO A 128 -0.52 6.73 20.86
C PRO A 128 -0.17 5.39 20.20
N ASP A 129 -1.12 4.78 19.48
CA ASP A 129 -0.93 3.49 18.82
C ASP A 129 -1.09 3.65 17.31
N LEU A 130 0.02 4.03 16.67
CA LEU A 130 0.12 4.33 15.25
C LEU A 130 1.31 3.60 14.63
N SER A 131 1.11 3.07 13.41
CA SER A 131 2.20 2.62 12.54
C SER A 131 2.04 3.23 11.16
N VAL A 132 3.13 3.79 10.62
CA VAL A 132 3.15 4.43 9.30
C VAL A 132 4.09 3.68 8.37
N GLY A 133 3.53 3.12 7.30
CA GLY A 133 4.27 2.44 6.24
C GLY A 133 4.53 3.34 5.03
N ILE A 134 5.73 3.25 4.49
CA ILE A 134 6.05 3.81 3.18
C ILE A 134 6.24 2.66 2.19
N SER A 135 5.42 2.67 1.12
CA SER A 135 5.51 1.66 0.06
C SER A 135 6.65 2.00 -0.91
N LEU A 136 7.59 1.04 -1.07
CA LEU A 136 8.77 1.18 -1.92
C LEU A 136 9.10 -0.16 -2.56
N ASN A 137 8.98 -0.27 -3.89
CA ASN A 137 9.21 -1.52 -4.61
C ASN A 137 10.47 -1.50 -5.49
N THR A 138 11.16 -0.38 -5.54
CA THR A 138 12.40 -0.20 -6.31
C THR A 138 13.19 1.01 -5.79
N LEU A 139 14.50 1.01 -6.03
CA LEU A 139 15.35 2.19 -5.89
C LEU A 139 15.63 2.87 -7.24
N ASP A 140 15.18 2.28 -8.35
CA ASP A 140 15.29 2.86 -9.69
C ASP A 140 14.06 3.74 -10.00
N ASP A 141 14.28 5.06 -10.09
CA ASP A 141 13.21 6.01 -10.38
C ASP A 141 12.69 5.95 -11.83
N ASN A 142 13.46 5.37 -12.78
CA ASN A 142 12.96 5.12 -14.14
C ASN A 142 11.91 4.01 -14.11
N PHE A 143 12.22 2.88 -13.47
CA PHE A 143 11.27 1.79 -13.27
C PHE A 143 10.03 2.27 -12.49
N ARG A 144 10.23 3.07 -11.42
CA ARG A 144 9.13 3.68 -10.67
C ARG A 144 8.24 4.53 -11.59
N ARG A 145 8.80 5.39 -12.47
CA ARG A 145 8.01 6.22 -13.40
C ARG A 145 7.17 5.38 -14.35
N ASP A 146 7.71 4.27 -14.83
CA ASP A 146 7.00 3.36 -15.71
C ASP A 146 5.85 2.63 -15.00
N MET A 147 6.07 2.20 -13.76
CA MET A 147 5.10 1.39 -13.01
C MET A 147 4.12 2.22 -12.19
N GLU A 148 4.53 3.39 -11.71
CA GLU A 148 3.79 4.24 -10.78
C GLU A 148 3.87 5.72 -11.20
N PRO A 149 3.38 6.07 -12.41
CA PRO A 149 3.64 7.37 -13.04
C PRO A 149 3.15 8.58 -12.23
N GLY A 150 2.10 8.43 -11.44
CA GLY A 150 1.55 9.51 -10.62
C GLY A 150 2.03 9.50 -9.16
N ALA A 151 2.89 8.57 -8.77
CA ALA A 151 3.39 8.51 -7.41
C ALA A 151 4.69 9.33 -7.23
N PRO A 152 5.02 9.80 -6.02
CA PRO A 152 6.27 10.50 -5.74
C PRO A 152 7.51 9.69 -6.09
N SER A 153 8.62 10.39 -6.35
CA SER A 153 9.91 9.75 -6.64
C SER A 153 10.41 8.89 -5.48
N VAL A 154 11.31 7.96 -5.79
CA VAL A 154 11.97 7.12 -4.80
C VAL A 154 12.59 7.98 -3.68
N GLN A 155 13.33 9.04 -4.05
CA GLN A 155 13.97 9.91 -3.07
C GLN A 155 12.99 10.61 -2.13
N ARG A 156 11.82 11.06 -2.64
CA ARG A 156 10.78 11.68 -1.80
C ARG A 156 10.19 10.68 -0.79
N ARG A 157 10.02 9.42 -1.19
CA ARG A 157 9.55 8.35 -0.28
C ARG A 157 10.58 8.02 0.79
N LEU A 158 11.86 7.94 0.42
CA LEU A 158 12.95 7.71 1.37
C LEU A 158 13.05 8.86 2.38
N ASN A 159 12.98 10.11 1.91
CA ASN A 159 12.98 11.29 2.78
C ASN A 159 11.76 11.29 3.73
N ALA A 160 10.59 10.85 3.23
CA ALA A 160 9.41 10.75 4.08
C ALA A 160 9.58 9.70 5.19
N LEU A 161 10.12 8.53 4.87
CA LEU A 161 10.41 7.48 5.84
C LEU A 161 11.40 7.97 6.92
N GLU A 162 12.52 8.56 6.50
CA GLU A 162 13.54 9.11 7.36
C GLU A 162 12.99 10.21 8.29
N THR A 163 12.18 11.13 7.75
CA THR A 163 11.58 12.21 8.54
C THR A 163 10.60 11.65 9.56
N LEU A 164 9.69 10.75 9.18
CA LEU A 164 8.72 10.13 10.09
C LEU A 164 9.42 9.40 11.24
N HIS A 165 10.46 8.63 10.93
CA HIS A 165 11.26 7.92 11.93
C HIS A 165 11.96 8.89 12.88
N SER A 166 12.61 9.94 12.36
CA SER A 166 13.30 10.96 13.17
C SER A 166 12.36 11.75 14.09
N GLU A 167 11.08 11.88 13.71
CA GLU A 167 10.02 12.47 14.54
C GLU A 167 9.44 11.51 15.60
N GLY A 168 10.01 10.31 15.73
CA GLY A 168 9.61 9.30 16.72
C GLY A 168 8.32 8.57 16.40
N ILE A 169 7.88 8.62 15.14
CA ILE A 169 6.72 7.86 14.66
C ILE A 169 7.18 6.44 14.33
N LYS A 170 6.44 5.43 14.80
CA LYS A 170 6.71 4.04 14.43
C LYS A 170 6.51 3.83 12.95
N THR A 171 7.58 3.42 12.26
CA THR A 171 7.62 3.34 10.81
C THR A 171 7.83 1.91 10.32
N TYR A 172 7.33 1.62 9.11
CA TYR A 172 7.71 0.40 8.40
C TYR A 172 7.88 0.67 6.91
N THR A 173 8.71 -0.13 6.26
CA THR A 173 8.81 -0.13 4.80
C THR A 173 8.02 -1.31 4.24
N PHE A 174 7.15 -1.04 3.25
CA PHE A 174 6.42 -2.10 2.55
C PHE A 174 6.98 -2.26 1.14
N ILE A 175 7.80 -3.32 0.95
CA ILE A 175 8.36 -3.68 -0.36
C ILE A 175 7.27 -4.40 -1.16
N SER A 176 6.42 -3.60 -1.80
CA SER A 176 5.20 -4.08 -2.48
C SER A 176 4.88 -3.23 -3.72
N PRO A 177 4.55 -3.94 -4.83
CA PRO A 177 4.78 -5.36 -5.03
C PRO A 177 6.21 -5.67 -5.44
N ILE A 178 6.70 -6.87 -5.12
CA ILE A 178 7.98 -7.36 -5.62
C ILE A 178 7.82 -7.79 -7.08
N PHE A 179 8.59 -7.19 -7.97
CA PHE A 179 8.70 -7.60 -9.37
C PHE A 179 9.80 -8.66 -9.52
N PRO A 180 9.49 -9.89 -9.92
CA PRO A 180 10.49 -10.95 -10.07
C PRO A 180 11.71 -10.52 -10.88
N HIS A 181 12.91 -10.75 -10.34
CA HIS A 181 14.21 -10.41 -10.92
C HIS A 181 14.49 -8.90 -11.16
N ILE A 182 13.55 -8.01 -10.83
CA ILE A 182 13.69 -6.55 -11.02
C ILE A 182 13.79 -5.82 -9.68
N THR A 183 12.94 -6.18 -8.71
CA THR A 183 13.04 -5.61 -7.37
C THR A 183 14.26 -6.18 -6.64
N ASP A 184 15.25 -5.34 -6.38
CA ASP A 184 16.40 -5.69 -5.54
C ASP A 184 16.04 -5.51 -4.05
N ILE A 185 15.55 -6.59 -3.43
CA ILE A 185 15.13 -6.54 -2.03
C ILE A 185 16.29 -6.25 -1.08
N ARG A 186 17.53 -6.71 -1.41
CA ARG A 186 18.70 -6.50 -0.54
C ARG A 186 19.09 -5.04 -0.51
N ALA A 187 19.22 -4.42 -1.68
CA ALA A 187 19.53 -3.00 -1.77
C ALA A 187 18.47 -2.13 -1.08
N ILE A 188 17.17 -2.52 -1.18
CA ILE A 188 16.10 -1.79 -0.48
C ILE A 188 16.24 -1.99 1.03
N ILE A 189 16.41 -3.22 1.53
CA ILE A 189 16.61 -3.52 2.96
C ILE A 189 17.76 -2.68 3.51
N ASP A 190 18.93 -2.71 2.87
CA ASP A 190 20.11 -1.97 3.31
C ASP A 190 19.83 -0.46 3.41
N ARG A 191 19.06 0.07 2.46
CA ARG A 191 18.73 1.51 2.39
C ARG A 191 17.72 1.96 3.44
N VAL A 192 16.76 1.11 3.82
CA VAL A 192 15.62 1.50 4.67
C VAL A 192 15.72 1.01 6.11
N SER A 193 16.56 0.02 6.40
CA SER A 193 16.69 -0.55 7.76
C SER A 193 17.00 0.49 8.85
N PRO A 194 17.79 1.54 8.61
CA PRO A 194 18.01 2.56 9.64
C PRO A 194 16.78 3.38 10.04
N TYR A 195 15.73 3.34 9.22
CA TYR A 195 14.54 4.19 9.35
C TYR A 195 13.24 3.38 9.39
N SER A 196 13.32 2.07 9.63
CA SER A 196 12.16 1.19 9.68
C SER A 196 12.19 0.32 10.93
N ASP A 197 11.10 0.29 11.68
CA ASP A 197 10.91 -0.63 12.82
C ASP A 197 10.52 -2.04 12.35
N MET A 198 10.09 -2.16 11.09
CA MET A 198 9.75 -3.42 10.43
C MET A 198 9.86 -3.26 8.90
N ILE A 199 10.20 -4.33 8.19
CA ILE A 199 10.16 -4.37 6.73
C ILE A 199 9.25 -5.51 6.28
N CYS A 200 8.25 -5.16 5.46
CA CYS A 200 7.24 -6.09 4.97
C CYS A 200 7.41 -6.33 3.48
N PHE A 201 7.09 -7.54 3.03
CA PHE A 201 7.26 -7.98 1.65
C PHE A 201 5.94 -8.52 1.11
N GLU A 202 5.56 -8.11 -0.09
CA GLU A 202 4.39 -8.62 -0.78
C GLU A 202 4.73 -8.97 -2.23
N ASN A 203 4.33 -10.15 -2.66
CA ASN A 203 4.54 -10.59 -4.03
C ASN A 203 3.61 -9.88 -5.02
N LEU A 204 4.08 -9.66 -6.25
CA LEU A 204 3.27 -9.11 -7.32
C LEU A 204 2.13 -10.08 -7.68
N ASN A 205 0.89 -9.60 -7.52
CA ASN A 205 -0.32 -10.34 -7.79
C ASN A 205 -1.03 -9.81 -9.03
N LEU A 206 -0.73 -10.38 -10.19
CA LEU A 206 -1.28 -9.92 -11.47
C LEU A 206 -2.65 -10.56 -11.75
N ARG A 207 -3.68 -9.72 -11.84
CA ARG A 207 -5.05 -10.11 -12.17
C ARG A 207 -5.62 -9.23 -13.29
N GLY A 208 -6.59 -9.76 -14.02
CA GLY A 208 -7.32 -9.00 -15.04
C GLY A 208 -6.43 -8.37 -16.11
N THR A 209 -6.72 -7.11 -16.44
CA THR A 209 -6.01 -6.35 -17.48
C THR A 209 -4.57 -6.03 -17.11
N ALA A 210 -4.27 -5.82 -15.82
CA ALA A 210 -2.92 -5.57 -15.34
C ALA A 210 -1.94 -6.69 -15.71
N LYS A 211 -2.40 -7.96 -15.76
CA LYS A 211 -1.56 -9.09 -16.20
C LYS A 211 -1.05 -8.91 -17.63
N LYS A 212 -1.94 -8.56 -18.55
CA LYS A 212 -1.56 -8.36 -19.98
C LYS A 212 -0.61 -7.18 -20.12
N ASP A 213 -0.90 -6.08 -19.44
CA ASP A 213 -0.11 -4.86 -19.49
C ASP A 213 1.32 -5.07 -18.95
N ILE A 214 1.45 -5.71 -17.79
CA ILE A 214 2.76 -6.01 -17.21
C ILE A 214 3.54 -7.01 -18.06
N LEU A 215 2.93 -8.09 -18.57
CA LEU A 215 3.62 -9.04 -19.43
C LEU A 215 4.11 -8.38 -20.73
N LYS A 216 3.33 -7.47 -21.30
CA LYS A 216 3.76 -6.67 -22.44
C LYS A 216 4.96 -5.80 -22.09
N TYR A 217 4.90 -5.04 -21.01
CA TYR A 217 6.01 -4.21 -20.55
C TYR A 217 7.29 -5.04 -20.34
N ILE A 218 7.18 -6.20 -19.67
CA ILE A 218 8.33 -7.09 -19.47
C ILE A 218 8.89 -7.59 -20.81
N SER A 219 8.05 -7.91 -21.79
CA SER A 219 8.54 -8.34 -23.10
C SER A 219 9.30 -7.25 -23.86
N GLU A 220 8.98 -5.98 -23.62
CA GLU A 220 9.59 -4.82 -24.28
C GLU A 220 10.84 -4.31 -23.54
N ALA A 221 10.73 -4.14 -22.22
CA ALA A 221 11.77 -3.50 -21.40
C ALA A 221 12.76 -4.51 -20.76
N TYR A 222 12.31 -5.75 -20.49
CA TYR A 222 13.10 -6.79 -19.81
C TYR A 222 12.91 -8.16 -20.46
N PRO A 223 13.19 -8.31 -21.77
CA PRO A 223 12.91 -9.54 -22.54
C PRO A 223 13.58 -10.79 -21.94
N GLN A 224 14.73 -10.63 -21.27
CA GLN A 224 15.44 -11.71 -20.57
C GLN A 224 14.62 -12.35 -19.44
N TYR A 225 13.67 -11.63 -18.84
CA TYR A 225 12.83 -12.12 -17.74
C TYR A 225 11.45 -12.60 -18.21
N LEU A 226 11.09 -12.41 -19.48
CA LEU A 226 9.75 -12.74 -19.99
C LEU A 226 9.35 -14.19 -19.69
N ARG A 227 10.28 -15.15 -19.91
CA ARG A 227 10.02 -16.57 -19.65
C ARG A 227 9.71 -16.84 -18.18
N ALA A 228 10.42 -16.19 -17.25
CA ALA A 228 10.15 -16.33 -15.82
C ALA A 228 8.76 -15.79 -15.47
N TYR A 229 8.38 -14.60 -15.97
CA TYR A 229 7.05 -14.05 -15.78
C TYR A 229 5.94 -14.93 -16.37
N GLN A 230 6.13 -15.51 -17.55
CA GLN A 230 5.19 -16.44 -18.15
C GLN A 230 5.03 -17.72 -17.29
N ASN A 231 6.11 -18.26 -16.77
CA ASN A 231 6.04 -19.43 -15.88
C ASN A 231 5.25 -19.09 -14.60
N ILE A 232 5.55 -17.97 -13.94
CA ILE A 232 4.88 -17.55 -12.70
C ILE A 232 3.40 -17.26 -12.96
N TYR A 233 3.08 -16.38 -13.94
CA TYR A 233 1.74 -15.80 -14.05
C TYR A 233 0.81 -16.50 -15.04
N LEU A 234 1.34 -17.33 -15.96
CA LEU A 234 0.52 -18.09 -16.90
C LEU A 234 0.45 -19.57 -16.54
N LYS A 235 1.56 -20.14 -16.01
CA LYS A 235 1.62 -21.57 -15.64
C LYS A 235 1.45 -21.81 -14.14
N GLY A 236 1.47 -20.76 -13.31
CA GLY A 236 1.31 -20.89 -11.86
C GLY A 236 2.54 -21.44 -11.12
N ASP A 237 3.74 -21.29 -11.71
CA ASP A 237 4.99 -21.74 -11.08
C ASP A 237 5.30 -20.87 -9.85
N MET A 238 5.33 -21.51 -8.68
CA MET A 238 5.59 -20.85 -7.40
C MET A 238 7.05 -20.98 -6.94
N SER A 239 7.93 -21.58 -7.74
CA SER A 239 9.32 -21.84 -7.34
C SER A 239 10.08 -20.56 -7.00
N TYR A 240 9.91 -19.50 -7.80
CA TYR A 240 10.50 -18.19 -7.55
C TYR A 240 10.10 -17.63 -6.17
N TRP A 241 8.80 -17.66 -5.86
CA TRP A 241 8.27 -17.11 -4.60
C TRP A 241 8.74 -17.91 -3.38
N LYS A 242 8.80 -19.23 -3.48
CA LYS A 242 9.36 -20.08 -2.42
C LYS A 242 10.84 -19.78 -2.17
N SER A 243 11.62 -19.69 -3.25
CA SER A 243 13.05 -19.37 -3.17
C SER A 243 13.28 -17.98 -2.55
N LEU A 244 12.42 -17.00 -2.89
CA LEU A 244 12.48 -15.66 -2.32
C LEU A 244 12.08 -15.66 -0.84
N GLU A 245 11.07 -16.43 -0.46
CA GLU A 245 10.64 -16.57 0.95
C GLU A 245 11.77 -17.17 1.79
N ASP A 246 12.45 -18.22 1.29
CA ASP A 246 13.64 -18.80 1.92
C ASP A 246 14.80 -17.80 2.04
N GLU A 247 14.98 -16.95 1.03
CA GLU A 247 15.99 -15.89 1.07
C GLU A 247 15.66 -14.84 2.14
N ILE A 248 14.41 -14.37 2.20
CA ILE A 248 13.96 -13.41 3.22
C ILE A 248 14.14 -13.99 4.62
N HIS A 249 13.83 -15.28 4.79
CA HIS A 249 14.03 -15.96 6.08
C HIS A 249 15.52 -15.94 6.51
N LYS A 250 16.43 -16.28 5.60
CA LYS A 250 17.89 -16.23 5.88
C LYS A 250 18.38 -14.80 6.16
N LEU A 251 17.82 -13.80 5.51
CA LEU A 251 18.12 -12.39 5.79
C LEU A 251 17.58 -11.97 7.15
N SER A 252 16.40 -12.46 7.54
CA SER A 252 15.78 -12.18 8.83
C SER A 252 16.64 -12.66 10.02
N GLU A 253 17.36 -13.79 9.88
CA GLU A 253 18.25 -14.30 10.92
C GLU A 253 19.41 -13.33 11.27
N LYS A 254 19.76 -12.44 10.34
CA LYS A 254 20.89 -11.49 10.45
C LYS A 254 20.45 -10.03 10.56
N SER A 255 19.16 -9.78 10.36
CA SER A 255 18.61 -8.42 10.36
C SER A 255 18.34 -7.94 11.77
N ALA A 256 18.72 -6.68 12.06
CA ALA A 256 18.33 -6.01 13.29
C ALA A 256 16.85 -5.58 13.28
N VAL A 257 16.23 -5.55 12.09
CA VAL A 257 14.85 -5.13 11.87
C VAL A 257 14.03 -6.36 11.47
N PRO A 258 12.85 -6.59 12.06
CA PRO A 258 11.95 -7.69 11.67
C PRO A 258 11.60 -7.65 10.19
N LEU A 259 11.75 -8.79 9.50
CA LEU A 259 11.40 -8.99 8.09
C LEU A 259 10.17 -9.90 8.02
N VAL A 260 9.06 -9.42 7.43
CA VAL A 260 7.77 -10.11 7.43
C VAL A 260 7.25 -10.31 6.01
N SER A 261 7.02 -11.56 5.60
CA SER A 261 6.50 -11.89 4.27
C SER A 261 4.97 -12.03 4.27
N TYR A 262 4.32 -11.36 3.31
CA TYR A 262 2.89 -11.44 3.05
C TYR A 262 2.61 -12.07 1.67
N PHE A 263 3.05 -13.29 1.45
CA PHE A 263 2.87 -14.02 0.18
C PHE A 263 1.58 -14.86 0.17
N TYR A 264 0.46 -14.24 0.62
CA TYR A 264 -0.80 -14.96 0.93
C TYR A 264 -1.76 -15.12 -0.23
N HIS A 265 -1.53 -14.46 -1.36
CA HIS A 265 -2.56 -14.34 -2.41
C HIS A 265 -3.07 -15.68 -2.97
N SER A 266 -2.31 -16.75 -2.83
CA SER A 266 -2.72 -18.11 -3.18
C SER A 266 -3.44 -18.86 -2.05
N LYS A 267 -3.30 -18.40 -0.81
CA LYS A 267 -3.81 -19.06 0.41
C LYS A 267 -5.12 -18.45 0.92
N ILE A 268 -5.42 -17.21 0.54
CA ILE A 268 -6.63 -16.51 1.02
C ILE A 268 -7.85 -17.06 0.30
N LYS A 269 -8.65 -17.87 1.01
CA LYS A 269 -10.02 -18.22 0.59
C LYS A 269 -10.97 -17.08 1.01
N LYS A 270 -11.91 -16.70 0.14
CA LYS A 270 -12.97 -15.75 0.50
C LYS A 270 -13.65 -16.22 1.80
N GLY A 271 -13.59 -15.40 2.85
CA GLY A 271 -14.25 -15.69 4.15
C GLY A 271 -13.40 -16.44 5.19
N GLY A 272 -12.15 -16.78 4.91
CA GLY A 272 -11.25 -17.39 5.89
C GLY A 272 -10.48 -16.32 6.68
N LYS A 273 -10.75 -16.21 7.98
CA LYS A 273 -9.79 -15.60 8.91
C LYS A 273 -8.65 -16.60 9.04
N ASN A 274 -7.47 -16.29 8.53
CA ASN A 274 -6.27 -17.00 8.98
C ASN A 274 -5.95 -16.47 10.39
N HIS A 275 -6.37 -17.22 11.40
CA HIS A 275 -5.73 -17.20 12.69
C HIS A 275 -4.56 -18.19 12.55
N ASP A 276 -3.33 -17.63 12.54
CA ASP A 276 -2.11 -18.15 13.21
C ASP A 276 -0.96 -17.25 12.82
#